data_609843b005a65743ceb39ba3e389d969
#
_entry.id   609843b005a65743ceb39ba3e389d969
#
_cell.length_a   1.000
_cell.length_b   1.000
_cell.length_c   1.000
_cell.angle_alpha   90.00
_cell.angle_beta   90.00
_cell.angle_gamma   90.00
#
_symmetry.space_group_name_H-M   'P 1'
#
loop_
_entity.id
_entity.type
_entity.pdbx_description
1 polymer ?
#
loop_
_entity_poly.entity_id
_entity_poly.type
_entity_poly.pdbx_seq_one_letter_code
_entity_poly.pdbx_strand_id
1 'polypeptide(L)'
;MYIPEKGIMIGSVRHNDRTSVAHVFTSDHGMVPFIWFLSKSGRNASRNTLLQPLTQLEFQAEYIPTESLQHIKEIKNCSPYRDIPRNPLKSAISLFLSEFLTYALKGEQNNPPLYRYLAESLNWLDNAADGSYANFHIAFMIGTAAFTGVCPNADDYTPGAMLDLREGCFSMLEPKHTEWLDAQLSYKLHQLMNSSYDHIKDAPLTGQERVMLLGSLNTYFRLHVPAFPVLKSIEVLETVFG
;
A
#
# COMPACT_ATOMS: atom_id res chain seq x y z
N MET A 1 5.96 29.58 3.57
CA MET A 1 6.36 29.36 4.98
C MET A 1 6.50 27.88 5.20
N TYR A 2 7.61 27.42 5.81
CA TYR A 2 7.81 25.99 6.12
C TYR A 2 7.01 25.57 7.35
N ILE A 3 6.33 24.43 7.25
CA ILE A 3 5.55 23.82 8.32
C ILE A 3 6.06 22.40 8.61
N PRO A 4 6.02 21.93 9.86
CA PRO A 4 6.37 20.55 10.19
C PRO A 4 5.33 19.59 9.60
N GLU A 5 5.80 18.47 9.06
CA GLU A 5 4.96 17.48 8.39
C GLU A 5 5.52 16.07 8.61
N LYS A 6 4.65 15.07 8.55
CA LYS A 6 5.03 13.66 8.48
C LYS A 6 4.56 13.06 7.16
N GLY A 7 5.27 12.05 6.66
CA GLY A 7 4.87 11.40 5.42
C GLY A 7 5.49 10.02 5.27
N ILE A 8 4.94 9.26 4.33
CA ILE A 8 5.45 7.96 3.91
C ILE A 8 5.96 8.12 2.47
N MET A 9 7.22 7.79 2.23
CA MET A 9 7.81 7.78 0.90
C MET A 9 7.16 6.69 0.05
N ILE A 10 6.33 7.05 -0.89
CA ILE A 10 5.68 6.06 -1.76
C ILE A 10 6.61 5.64 -2.89
N GLY A 11 7.28 6.59 -3.52
CA GLY A 11 8.24 6.29 -4.56
C GLY A 11 8.97 7.54 -5.03
N SER A 12 9.96 7.36 -5.88
CA SER A 12 10.68 8.49 -6.48
C SER A 12 11.01 8.24 -7.95
N VAL A 13 10.93 9.30 -8.74
CA VAL A 13 11.29 9.27 -10.15
C VAL A 13 12.48 10.20 -10.38
N ARG A 14 13.56 9.67 -10.93
CA ARG A 14 14.75 10.48 -11.26
C ARG A 14 14.40 11.44 -12.37
N HIS A 15 14.58 12.73 -12.12
CA HIS A 15 14.35 13.78 -13.10
C HIS A 15 15.64 14.11 -13.90
N ASN A 16 16.77 14.21 -13.20
CA ASN A 16 18.10 14.41 -13.79
C ASN A 16 19.20 13.93 -12.82
N ASP A 17 20.48 14.25 -13.12
CA ASP A 17 21.61 13.79 -12.30
C ASP A 17 21.68 14.39 -10.89
N ARG A 18 20.93 15.45 -10.63
CA ARG A 18 20.95 16.20 -9.37
C ARG A 18 19.61 16.19 -8.65
N THR A 19 18.52 15.83 -9.33
CA THR A 19 17.17 15.90 -8.75
C THR A 19 16.34 14.67 -9.05
N SER A 20 15.52 14.30 -8.09
CA SER A 20 14.40 13.35 -8.22
C SER A 20 13.10 14.02 -7.77
N VAL A 21 11.99 13.54 -8.27
CA VAL A 21 10.66 13.85 -7.73
C VAL A 21 10.32 12.73 -6.74
N ALA A 22 10.13 13.11 -5.48
CA ALA A 22 9.72 12.19 -4.42
C ALA A 22 8.20 12.30 -4.22
N HIS A 23 7.49 11.21 -4.38
CA HIS A 23 6.06 11.12 -4.09
C HIS A 23 5.89 10.69 -2.64
N VAL A 24 5.35 11.54 -1.80
CA VAL A 24 5.19 11.32 -0.36
C VAL A 24 3.70 11.43 -0.02
N PHE A 25 3.16 10.39 0.62
CA PHE A 25 1.84 10.46 1.22
C PHE A 25 1.97 11.09 2.60
N THR A 26 1.49 12.31 2.73
CA THR A 26 1.65 13.16 3.93
C THR A 26 0.49 13.01 4.90
N SER A 27 0.71 13.36 6.18
CA SER A 27 -0.30 13.24 7.23
C SER A 27 -1.48 14.22 7.04
N ASP A 28 -1.21 15.40 6.46
CA ASP A 28 -2.18 16.50 6.44
C ASP A 28 -2.54 17.00 5.02
N HIS A 29 -1.78 16.60 3.98
CA HIS A 29 -1.97 17.10 2.62
C HIS A 29 -2.14 16.00 1.56
N GLY A 30 -2.21 14.71 1.97
CA GLY A 30 -2.37 13.58 1.05
C GLY A 30 -1.14 13.30 0.20
N MET A 31 -1.32 12.88 -1.05
CA MET A 31 -0.23 12.55 -1.96
C MET A 31 0.40 13.81 -2.56
N VAL A 32 1.64 14.13 -2.15
CA VAL A 32 2.35 15.34 -2.57
C VAL A 32 3.67 14.98 -3.25
N PRO A 33 3.95 15.53 -4.45
CA PRO A 33 5.25 15.43 -5.09
C PRO A 33 6.20 16.54 -4.59
N PHE A 34 7.37 16.12 -4.11
CA PHE A 34 8.42 17.03 -3.63
C PHE A 34 9.64 16.97 -4.53
N ILE A 35 10.30 18.13 -4.74
CA ILE A 35 11.61 18.16 -5.34
C ILE A 35 12.68 17.68 -4.35
N TRP A 36 13.46 16.68 -4.77
CA TRP A 36 14.49 16.06 -3.95
C TRP A 36 15.87 16.24 -4.58
N PHE A 37 16.74 16.92 -3.88
CA PHE A 37 18.11 17.13 -4.36
C PHE A 37 19.00 15.94 -3.99
N LEU A 38 19.53 15.27 -5.03
CA LEU A 38 20.45 14.15 -4.89
C LEU A 38 21.86 14.64 -4.57
N SER A 39 22.53 14.01 -3.62
CA SER A 39 23.93 14.28 -3.30
C SER A 39 24.81 13.09 -3.64
N LYS A 40 25.93 13.36 -4.32
CA LYS A 40 26.89 12.30 -4.72
C LYS A 40 27.92 12.00 -3.63
N SER A 41 28.09 12.85 -2.61
CA SER A 41 29.12 12.70 -1.58
C SER A 41 28.79 13.45 -0.29
N GLY A 42 29.49 13.09 0.79
CA GLY A 42 29.43 13.77 2.09
C GLY A 42 28.20 13.40 2.94
N ARG A 43 27.92 14.21 3.96
CA ARG A 43 26.79 14.01 4.89
C ARG A 43 25.42 13.92 4.22
N ASN A 44 25.29 14.52 3.04
CA ASN A 44 24.04 14.52 2.29
C ASN A 44 23.82 13.23 1.47
N ALA A 45 24.83 12.36 1.28
CA ALA A 45 24.65 11.07 0.60
C ALA A 45 23.71 10.14 1.39
N SER A 46 23.75 10.19 2.73
CA SER A 46 22.84 9.46 3.59
C SER A 46 21.38 9.89 3.43
N ARG A 47 21.13 11.11 2.94
CA ARG A 47 19.79 11.58 2.63
C ARG A 47 19.12 10.79 1.49
N ASN A 48 19.91 10.27 0.56
CA ASN A 48 19.38 9.48 -0.55
C ASN A 48 18.78 8.13 -0.07
N THR A 49 19.20 7.62 1.08
CA THR A 49 18.61 6.40 1.66
C THR A 49 17.17 6.61 2.11
N LEU A 50 16.76 7.85 2.36
CA LEU A 50 15.39 8.23 2.73
C LEU A 50 14.42 8.15 1.52
N LEU A 51 14.94 8.02 0.29
CA LEU A 51 14.14 7.77 -0.92
C LEU A 51 13.72 6.30 -1.05
N GLN A 52 14.15 5.42 -0.15
CA GLN A 52 13.69 4.05 -0.17
C GLN A 52 12.17 3.98 0.03
N PRO A 53 11.46 3.15 -0.75
CA PRO A 53 10.03 3.00 -0.64
C PRO A 53 9.58 2.71 0.80
N LEU A 54 8.44 3.26 1.16
CA LEU A 54 7.75 3.13 2.43
C LEU A 54 8.51 3.67 3.65
N THR A 55 9.63 4.39 3.46
CA THR A 55 10.32 5.09 4.56
C THR A 55 9.38 6.11 5.20
N GLN A 56 9.24 6.07 6.53
CA GLN A 56 8.47 7.04 7.29
C GLN A 56 9.32 8.26 7.61
N LEU A 57 8.86 9.43 7.19
CA LEU A 57 9.61 10.68 7.21
C LEU A 57 8.98 11.70 8.15
N GLU A 58 9.82 12.49 8.79
CA GLU A 58 9.46 13.76 9.41
C GLU A 58 10.31 14.87 8.76
N PHE A 59 9.69 15.98 8.39
CA PHE A 59 10.33 17.01 7.59
C PHE A 59 9.65 18.37 7.76
N GLN A 60 10.27 19.42 7.18
CA GLN A 60 9.65 20.72 7.00
C GLN A 60 9.23 20.88 5.53
N ALA A 61 7.96 21.15 5.28
CA ALA A 61 7.40 21.33 3.94
C ALA A 61 7.00 22.79 3.70
N GLU A 62 7.16 23.26 2.46
CA GLU A 62 6.59 24.51 2.00
C GLU A 62 5.63 24.19 0.85
N TYR A 63 4.35 24.52 1.08
CA TYR A 63 3.29 24.31 0.10
C TYR A 63 2.99 25.61 -0.63
N ILE A 64 3.27 25.61 -1.94
CA ILE A 64 3.03 26.76 -2.82
C ILE A 64 1.92 26.36 -3.79
N PRO A 65 0.71 26.95 -3.69
CA PRO A 65 -0.47 26.51 -4.46
C PRO A 65 -0.31 26.58 -5.98
N THR A 66 0.60 27.44 -6.46
CA THR A 66 0.87 27.63 -7.90
C THR A 66 1.93 26.67 -8.45
N GLU A 67 2.60 25.90 -7.59
CA GLU A 67 3.67 24.99 -7.99
C GLU A 67 3.17 23.54 -7.98
N SER A 68 3.53 22.80 -9.02
CA SER A 68 3.24 21.36 -9.14
C SER A 68 4.16 20.48 -8.29
N LEU A 69 5.37 20.99 -7.95
CA LEU A 69 6.34 20.31 -7.09
C LEU A 69 6.59 21.16 -5.85
N GLN A 70 6.45 20.56 -4.69
CA GLN A 70 6.62 21.24 -3.42
C GLN A 70 8.07 21.14 -2.89
N HIS A 71 8.43 21.97 -1.92
CA HIS A 71 9.77 22.02 -1.34
C HIS A 71 9.82 21.34 0.01
N ILE A 72 10.92 20.62 0.27
CA ILE A 72 11.13 19.83 1.47
C ILE A 72 12.55 20.05 2.03
N LYS A 73 12.65 20.23 3.35
CA LYS A 73 13.94 20.35 4.06
C LYS A 73 13.88 19.67 5.44
N GLU A 74 15.04 19.59 6.10
CA GLU A 74 15.18 19.03 7.46
C GLU A 74 14.57 17.64 7.61
N ILE A 75 14.84 16.77 6.62
CA ILE A 75 14.22 15.47 6.50
C ILE A 75 14.97 14.47 7.36
N LYS A 76 14.22 13.67 8.12
CA LYS A 76 14.74 12.52 8.86
C LYS A 76 13.80 11.32 8.76
N ASN A 77 14.34 10.13 8.96
CA ASN A 77 13.53 8.93 9.17
C ASN A 77 13.00 8.94 10.61
N CYS A 78 11.67 8.96 10.78
CA CYS A 78 11.05 9.01 12.10
C CYS A 78 10.70 7.62 12.68
N SER A 79 10.72 6.57 11.84
CA SER A 79 10.48 5.18 12.25
C SER A 79 11.37 4.23 11.45
N PRO A 80 12.67 4.11 11.82
CA PRO A 80 13.60 3.23 11.10
C PRO A 80 13.21 1.77 11.26
N TYR A 81 12.94 1.09 10.13
CA TYR A 81 12.67 -0.34 10.11
C TYR A 81 13.92 -1.15 10.46
N ARG A 82 13.74 -2.22 11.22
CA ARG A 82 14.80 -3.13 11.67
C ARG A 82 14.86 -4.39 10.83
N ASP A 83 13.71 -4.96 10.53
CA ASP A 83 13.58 -6.28 9.91
C ASP A 83 13.22 -6.19 8.42
N ILE A 84 12.34 -5.28 8.01
CA ILE A 84 11.97 -5.10 6.59
C ILE A 84 13.21 -5.06 5.66
N PRO A 85 14.29 -4.29 5.94
CA PRO A 85 15.44 -4.24 5.04
C PRO A 85 16.32 -5.50 5.04
N ARG A 86 16.15 -6.38 6.05
CA ARG A 86 16.99 -7.57 6.27
C ARG A 86 16.29 -8.87 5.87
N ASN A 87 14.96 -8.86 5.89
CA ASN A 87 14.13 -10.02 5.56
C ASN A 87 13.68 -9.93 4.09
N PRO A 88 14.13 -10.85 3.21
CA PRO A 88 13.78 -10.81 1.78
C PRO A 88 12.28 -10.84 1.51
N LEU A 89 11.50 -11.58 2.32
CA LEU A 89 10.05 -11.67 2.17
C LEU A 89 9.37 -10.34 2.49
N LYS A 90 9.73 -9.70 3.62
CA LYS A 90 9.21 -8.39 4.00
C LYS A 90 9.65 -7.30 3.02
N SER A 91 10.88 -7.39 2.50
CA SER A 91 11.36 -6.50 1.44
C SER A 91 10.53 -6.64 0.16
N ALA A 92 10.22 -7.87 -0.27
CA ALA A 92 9.38 -8.13 -1.45
C ALA A 92 7.95 -7.58 -1.24
N ILE A 93 7.36 -7.82 -0.07
CA ILE A 93 6.06 -7.22 0.30
C ILE A 93 6.13 -5.69 0.21
N SER A 94 7.18 -5.07 0.78
CA SER A 94 7.30 -3.60 0.80
C SER A 94 7.43 -3.01 -0.60
N LEU A 95 8.15 -3.66 -1.51
CA LEU A 95 8.24 -3.22 -2.91
C LEU A 95 6.88 -3.32 -3.62
N PHE A 96 6.15 -4.42 -3.40
CA PHE A 96 4.80 -4.57 -3.91
C PHE A 96 3.86 -3.49 -3.38
N LEU A 97 3.86 -3.24 -2.06
CA LEU A 97 3.01 -2.22 -1.46
C LEU A 97 3.34 -0.81 -1.94
N SER A 98 4.61 -0.51 -2.21
CA SER A 98 5.01 0.77 -2.81
C SER A 98 4.43 0.95 -4.21
N GLU A 99 4.49 -0.08 -5.07
CA GLU A 99 3.86 -0.04 -6.39
C GLU A 99 2.34 0.11 -6.26
N PHE A 100 1.70 -0.70 -5.42
CA PHE A 100 0.27 -0.65 -5.16
C PHE A 100 -0.18 0.76 -4.72
N LEU A 101 0.47 1.33 -3.70
CA LEU A 101 0.13 2.64 -3.16
C LEU A 101 0.38 3.78 -4.16
N THR A 102 1.34 3.63 -5.07
CA THR A 102 1.58 4.62 -6.14
C THR A 102 0.31 4.86 -6.96
N TYR A 103 -0.48 3.82 -7.19
CA TYR A 103 -1.71 3.90 -7.96
C TYR A 103 -2.96 4.05 -7.10
N ALA A 104 -3.04 3.34 -5.98
CA ALA A 104 -4.19 3.39 -5.08
C ALA A 104 -4.39 4.76 -4.43
N LEU A 105 -3.28 5.50 -4.17
CA LEU A 105 -3.33 6.81 -3.55
C LEU A 105 -3.19 7.97 -4.55
N LYS A 106 -3.28 7.69 -5.85
CA LYS A 106 -3.16 8.73 -6.86
C LYS A 106 -4.31 9.74 -6.76
N GLY A 107 -3.97 10.98 -6.41
CA GLY A 107 -4.96 12.04 -6.22
C GLY A 107 -5.64 12.03 -4.85
N GLU A 108 -5.23 11.13 -3.94
CA GLU A 108 -5.73 11.12 -2.56
C GLU A 108 -5.33 12.42 -1.86
N GLN A 109 -6.32 13.06 -1.29
CA GLN A 109 -6.15 14.31 -0.56
C GLN A 109 -5.93 14.06 0.94
N ASN A 110 -6.13 15.06 1.77
CA ASN A 110 -6.01 14.95 3.21
C ASN A 110 -6.88 13.81 3.78
N ASN A 111 -6.22 12.76 4.27
CA ASN A 111 -6.85 11.58 4.87
C ASN A 111 -6.02 11.07 6.06
N PRO A 112 -6.04 11.77 7.21
CA PRO A 112 -5.25 11.39 8.39
C PRO A 112 -5.55 9.98 8.92
N PRO A 113 -6.79 9.45 8.88
CA PRO A 113 -7.05 8.05 9.25
C PRO A 113 -6.30 7.06 8.36
N LEU A 114 -6.29 7.27 7.04
CA LEU A 114 -5.53 6.44 6.11
C LEU A 114 -4.02 6.53 6.36
N TYR A 115 -3.48 7.75 6.55
CA TYR A 115 -2.07 7.93 6.89
C TYR A 115 -1.67 7.10 8.13
N ARG A 116 -2.47 7.19 9.20
CA ARG A 116 -2.23 6.43 10.44
C ARG A 116 -2.27 4.93 10.19
N TYR A 117 -3.29 4.47 9.48
CA TYR A 117 -3.42 3.05 9.11
C TYR A 117 -2.17 2.55 8.37
N LEU A 118 -1.71 3.27 7.34
CA LEU A 118 -0.51 2.88 6.58
C LEU A 118 0.74 2.84 7.46
N ALA A 119 0.97 3.87 8.27
CA ALA A 119 2.14 3.96 9.14
C ALA A 119 2.15 2.84 10.20
N GLU A 120 1.02 2.56 10.85
CA GLU A 120 0.87 1.49 11.84
C GLU A 120 1.02 0.10 11.20
N SER A 121 0.45 -0.11 10.00
CA SER A 121 0.57 -1.36 9.25
C SER A 121 2.02 -1.68 8.91
N LEU A 122 2.79 -0.69 8.45
CA LEU A 122 4.21 -0.88 8.12
C LEU A 122 5.05 -1.17 9.37
N ASN A 123 4.75 -0.52 10.49
CA ASN A 123 5.39 -0.83 11.76
C ASN A 123 5.03 -2.24 12.26
N TRP A 124 3.78 -2.67 12.07
CA TRP A 124 3.38 -4.04 12.39
C TRP A 124 4.16 -5.05 11.54
N LEU A 125 4.26 -4.84 10.21
CA LEU A 125 5.03 -5.70 9.32
C LEU A 125 6.50 -5.81 9.75
N ASP A 126 7.13 -4.69 10.11
CA ASP A 126 8.52 -4.69 10.56
C ASP A 126 8.72 -5.57 11.81
N ASN A 127 7.77 -5.54 12.75
CA ASN A 127 7.83 -6.27 14.01
C ASN A 127 7.21 -7.68 13.96
N ALA A 128 6.51 -8.04 12.89
CA ALA A 128 5.83 -9.32 12.77
C ALA A 128 6.81 -10.49 12.79
N ALA A 129 6.46 -11.55 13.53
CA ALA A 129 7.25 -12.79 13.59
C ALA A 129 7.17 -13.56 12.27
N ASP A 130 8.18 -14.39 12.00
CA ASP A 130 8.20 -15.23 10.82
C ASP A 130 6.95 -16.13 10.74
N GLY A 131 6.38 -16.22 9.54
CA GLY A 131 5.15 -16.97 9.27
C GLY A 131 3.85 -16.26 9.62
N SER A 132 3.87 -15.16 10.42
CA SER A 132 2.64 -14.45 10.79
C SER A 132 2.15 -13.46 9.73
N TYR A 133 3.01 -13.04 8.82
CA TYR A 133 2.73 -11.98 7.84
C TYR A 133 2.45 -12.49 6.40
N ALA A 134 2.26 -13.80 6.21
CA ALA A 134 2.05 -14.37 4.87
C ALA A 134 0.83 -13.77 4.13
N ASN A 135 -0.22 -13.39 4.85
CA ASN A 135 -1.45 -12.79 4.30
C ASN A 135 -1.46 -11.25 4.43
N PHE A 136 -0.39 -10.63 4.93
CA PHE A 136 -0.35 -9.21 5.26
C PHE A 136 -0.66 -8.31 4.07
N HIS A 137 -0.06 -8.57 2.91
CA HIS A 137 -0.25 -7.75 1.72
C HIS A 137 -1.71 -7.75 1.24
N ILE A 138 -2.44 -8.87 1.36
CA ILE A 138 -3.86 -8.97 1.04
C ILE A 138 -4.68 -8.13 2.04
N ALA A 139 -4.47 -8.33 3.34
CA ALA A 139 -5.15 -7.57 4.38
C ALA A 139 -4.87 -6.05 4.28
N PHE A 140 -3.63 -5.69 3.93
CA PHE A 140 -3.24 -4.29 3.70
C PHE A 140 -3.98 -3.66 2.53
N MET A 141 -4.13 -4.37 1.40
CA MET A 141 -4.92 -3.90 0.25
C MET A 141 -6.38 -3.68 0.65
N ILE A 142 -6.98 -4.62 1.36
CA ILE A 142 -8.36 -4.53 1.86
C ILE A 142 -8.54 -3.32 2.77
N GLY A 143 -7.67 -3.15 3.76
CA GLY A 143 -7.71 -2.01 4.65
C GLY A 143 -7.52 -0.67 3.93
N THR A 144 -6.61 -0.62 2.94
CA THR A 144 -6.45 0.57 2.09
C THR A 144 -7.75 0.87 1.33
N ALA A 145 -8.40 -0.15 0.75
CA ALA A 145 -9.69 0.00 0.06
C ALA A 145 -10.77 0.57 0.99
N ALA A 146 -10.81 0.14 2.27
CA ALA A 146 -11.76 0.65 3.25
C ALA A 146 -11.56 2.15 3.54
N PHE A 147 -10.30 2.60 3.71
CA PHE A 147 -10.00 4.00 3.96
C PHE A 147 -10.13 4.90 2.72
N THR A 148 -10.02 4.36 1.52
CA THR A 148 -10.23 5.10 0.26
C THR A 148 -11.68 5.02 -0.26
N GLY A 149 -12.55 4.31 0.46
CA GLY A 149 -13.99 4.23 0.13
C GLY A 149 -14.33 3.30 -1.05
N VAL A 150 -13.40 2.42 -1.44
CA VAL A 150 -13.60 1.45 -2.54
C VAL A 150 -13.67 0.00 -2.03
N CYS A 151 -13.87 -0.23 -0.73
CA CYS A 151 -13.93 -1.57 -0.16
C CYS A 151 -15.21 -2.30 -0.59
N PRO A 152 -15.16 -3.62 -0.89
CA PRO A 152 -16.36 -4.43 -1.04
C PRO A 152 -17.26 -4.34 0.21
N ASN A 153 -18.59 -4.41 0.00
CA ASN A 153 -19.53 -4.36 1.11
C ASN A 153 -19.54 -5.71 1.87
N ALA A 154 -18.88 -5.74 3.03
CA ALA A 154 -18.80 -6.95 3.86
C ALA A 154 -20.12 -7.31 4.54
N ASP A 155 -21.04 -6.35 4.74
CA ASP A 155 -22.32 -6.55 5.42
C ASP A 155 -23.29 -7.42 4.60
N ASP A 156 -23.09 -7.49 3.29
CA ASP A 156 -23.92 -8.33 2.39
C ASP A 156 -23.51 -9.81 2.40
N TYR A 157 -22.43 -10.16 3.11
CA TYR A 157 -21.96 -11.53 3.13
C TYR A 157 -22.92 -12.49 3.84
N THR A 158 -23.24 -13.59 3.18
CA THR A 158 -23.90 -14.76 3.76
C THR A 158 -23.12 -16.04 3.41
N PRO A 159 -23.15 -17.09 4.25
CA PRO A 159 -22.43 -18.35 3.94
C PRO A 159 -22.81 -18.90 2.57
N GLY A 160 -21.79 -19.13 1.73
CA GLY A 160 -21.97 -19.60 0.34
C GLY A 160 -22.08 -18.49 -0.70
N ALA A 161 -22.09 -17.22 -0.31
CA ALA A 161 -22.11 -16.11 -1.25
C ALA A 161 -20.78 -15.97 -2.01
N MET A 162 -20.85 -15.52 -3.25
CA MET A 162 -19.75 -15.20 -4.15
C MET A 162 -19.55 -13.69 -4.19
N LEU A 163 -18.32 -13.21 -4.22
CA LEU A 163 -18.03 -11.79 -4.39
C LEU A 163 -17.99 -11.42 -5.87
N ASP A 164 -18.92 -10.57 -6.29
CA ASP A 164 -18.87 -9.90 -7.58
C ASP A 164 -17.87 -8.74 -7.51
N LEU A 165 -16.78 -8.84 -8.29
CA LEU A 165 -15.72 -7.84 -8.29
C LEU A 165 -16.12 -6.55 -9.03
N ARG A 166 -17.13 -6.59 -9.92
CA ARG A 166 -17.62 -5.40 -10.62
C ARG A 166 -18.52 -4.56 -9.74
N GLU A 167 -19.45 -5.26 -9.05
CA GLU A 167 -20.43 -4.57 -8.19
C GLU A 167 -19.88 -4.30 -6.77
N GLY A 168 -18.82 -5.00 -6.35
CA GLY A 168 -18.25 -4.89 -5.01
C GLY A 168 -19.18 -5.43 -3.91
N CYS A 169 -20.04 -6.39 -4.23
CA CYS A 169 -21.01 -6.96 -3.30
C CYS A 169 -20.99 -8.49 -3.30
N PHE A 170 -21.46 -9.09 -2.19
CA PHE A 170 -21.64 -10.53 -2.09
C PHE A 170 -23.04 -10.94 -2.56
N SER A 171 -23.14 -12.02 -3.34
CA SER A 171 -24.39 -12.53 -3.90
C SER A 171 -24.42 -14.07 -3.90
N MET A 172 -25.62 -14.62 -3.69
CA MET A 172 -25.88 -16.06 -3.90
C MET A 172 -26.08 -16.43 -5.37
N LEU A 173 -26.26 -15.43 -6.24
CA LEU A 173 -26.41 -15.63 -7.67
C LEU A 173 -25.05 -15.52 -8.34
N GLU A 174 -24.69 -16.53 -9.13
CA GLU A 174 -23.47 -16.51 -9.94
C GLU A 174 -23.53 -15.37 -10.98
N PRO A 175 -22.52 -14.46 -10.96
CA PRO A 175 -22.44 -13.40 -11.96
C PRO A 175 -22.29 -13.93 -13.39
N LYS A 176 -22.82 -13.19 -14.38
CA LYS A 176 -22.76 -13.58 -15.80
C LYS A 176 -21.45 -13.18 -16.51
N HIS A 177 -20.48 -12.69 -15.76
CA HIS A 177 -19.13 -12.30 -16.22
C HIS A 177 -18.06 -13.09 -15.46
N THR A 178 -16.79 -12.87 -15.77
CA THR A 178 -15.67 -13.66 -15.23
C THR A 178 -15.02 -13.05 -13.99
N GLU A 179 -15.34 -11.78 -13.71
CA GLU A 179 -14.74 -11.03 -12.58
C GLU A 179 -15.52 -11.25 -11.28
N TRP A 180 -15.37 -12.42 -10.69
CA TRP A 180 -15.96 -12.78 -9.41
C TRP A 180 -15.10 -13.83 -8.69
N LEU A 181 -15.28 -13.96 -7.39
CA LEU A 181 -14.67 -14.98 -6.56
C LEU A 181 -15.72 -16.05 -6.21
N ASP A 182 -15.32 -17.32 -6.25
CA ASP A 182 -16.15 -18.43 -5.78
C ASP A 182 -16.45 -18.31 -4.29
N ALA A 183 -17.40 -19.11 -3.81
CA ALA A 183 -17.86 -19.07 -2.42
C ALA A 183 -16.74 -19.35 -1.41
N GLN A 184 -15.75 -20.20 -1.76
CA GLN A 184 -14.64 -20.53 -0.87
C GLN A 184 -13.67 -19.37 -0.71
N LEU A 185 -13.24 -18.78 -1.81
CA LEU A 185 -12.33 -17.62 -1.79
C LEU A 185 -13.03 -16.37 -1.24
N SER A 186 -14.32 -16.19 -1.54
CA SER A 186 -15.15 -15.13 -0.98
C SER A 186 -15.25 -15.20 0.53
N TYR A 187 -15.44 -16.42 1.09
CA TYR A 187 -15.41 -16.63 2.54
C TYR A 187 -14.07 -16.25 3.16
N LYS A 188 -12.96 -16.69 2.56
CA LYS A 188 -11.61 -16.39 3.05
C LYS A 188 -11.29 -14.90 2.98
N LEU A 189 -11.69 -14.23 1.90
CA LEU A 189 -11.55 -12.78 1.78
C LEU A 189 -12.37 -12.07 2.85
N HIS A 190 -13.64 -12.47 3.06
CA HIS A 190 -14.50 -11.93 4.09
C HIS A 190 -13.91 -12.12 5.50
N GLN A 191 -13.28 -13.26 5.80
CA GLN A 191 -12.55 -13.44 7.06
C GLN A 191 -11.41 -12.44 7.22
N LEU A 192 -10.61 -12.19 6.17
CA LEU A 192 -9.53 -11.20 6.19
C LEU A 192 -10.05 -9.76 6.32
N MET A 193 -11.20 -9.44 5.72
CA MET A 193 -11.85 -8.12 5.84
C MET A 193 -12.22 -7.79 7.30
N ASN A 194 -12.53 -8.81 8.09
CA ASN A 194 -12.96 -8.69 9.49
C ASN A 194 -11.83 -9.01 10.49
N SER A 195 -10.60 -9.21 10.03
CA SER A 195 -9.46 -9.58 10.89
C SER A 195 -8.55 -8.39 11.15
N SER A 196 -8.07 -8.26 12.39
CA SER A 196 -6.90 -7.43 12.68
C SER A 196 -5.61 -8.13 12.23
N TYR A 197 -4.51 -7.40 12.09
CA TYR A 197 -3.22 -8.00 11.71
C TYR A 197 -2.74 -9.10 12.66
N ASP A 198 -3.04 -9.04 13.94
CA ASP A 198 -2.67 -10.07 14.90
C ASP A 198 -3.39 -11.40 14.66
N HIS A 199 -4.53 -11.37 13.94
CA HIS A 199 -5.39 -12.49 13.63
C HIS A 199 -5.40 -12.91 12.15
N ILE A 200 -4.67 -12.22 11.25
CA ILE A 200 -4.65 -12.59 9.82
C ILE A 200 -4.11 -14.01 9.54
N LYS A 201 -3.31 -14.57 10.46
CA LYS A 201 -2.84 -15.97 10.39
C LYS A 201 -3.96 -16.98 10.66
N ASP A 202 -5.05 -16.56 11.34
CA ASP A 202 -6.18 -17.41 11.70
C ASP A 202 -7.13 -17.64 10.50
N ALA A 203 -6.94 -16.87 9.40
CA ALA A 203 -7.55 -17.13 8.10
C ALA A 203 -6.52 -17.88 7.21
N PRO A 204 -6.44 -19.22 7.29
CA PRO A 204 -5.41 -19.97 6.58
C PRO A 204 -5.64 -19.93 5.07
N LEU A 205 -4.64 -19.43 4.34
CA LEU A 205 -4.57 -19.46 2.89
C LEU A 205 -3.42 -20.37 2.46
N THR A 206 -3.68 -21.22 1.48
CA THR A 206 -2.61 -21.88 0.73
C THR A 206 -1.87 -20.86 -0.14
N GLY A 207 -0.66 -21.19 -0.63
CA GLY A 207 0.05 -20.34 -1.58
C GLY A 207 -0.80 -20.00 -2.81
N GLN A 208 -1.45 -21.01 -3.39
CA GLN A 208 -2.32 -20.83 -4.56
C GLN A 208 -3.51 -19.89 -4.26
N GLU A 209 -4.17 -20.02 -3.13
CA GLU A 209 -5.27 -19.14 -2.73
C GLU A 209 -4.81 -17.69 -2.52
N ARG A 210 -3.60 -17.48 -1.96
CA ARG A 210 -3.01 -16.13 -1.88
C ARG A 210 -2.81 -15.51 -3.25
N VAL A 211 -2.23 -16.26 -4.19
CA VAL A 211 -2.04 -15.81 -5.58
C VAL A 211 -3.38 -15.44 -6.22
N MET A 212 -4.39 -16.30 -6.09
CA MET A 212 -5.73 -16.05 -6.64
C MET A 212 -6.38 -14.80 -6.03
N LEU A 213 -6.35 -14.65 -4.70
CA LEU A 213 -6.89 -13.48 -4.01
C LEU A 213 -6.13 -12.19 -4.40
N LEU A 214 -4.81 -12.25 -4.50
CA LEU A 214 -3.99 -11.10 -4.91
C LEU A 214 -4.34 -10.65 -6.33
N GLY A 215 -4.46 -11.59 -7.28
CA GLY A 215 -4.88 -11.31 -8.66
C GLY A 215 -6.31 -10.74 -8.73
N SER A 216 -7.21 -11.28 -7.92
CA SER A 216 -8.60 -10.80 -7.84
C SER A 216 -8.70 -9.41 -7.23
N LEU A 217 -7.94 -9.10 -6.18
CA LEU A 217 -7.86 -7.76 -5.62
C LEU A 217 -7.24 -6.77 -6.62
N ASN A 218 -6.20 -7.17 -7.37
CA ASN A 218 -5.68 -6.32 -8.42
C ASN A 218 -6.74 -6.02 -9.49
N THR A 219 -7.54 -7.01 -9.88
CA THR A 219 -8.68 -6.83 -10.80
C THR A 219 -9.72 -5.91 -10.19
N TYR A 220 -10.05 -6.08 -8.91
CA TYR A 220 -10.98 -5.24 -8.18
C TYR A 220 -10.53 -3.76 -8.20
N PHE A 221 -9.27 -3.48 -7.84
CA PHE A 221 -8.75 -2.11 -7.89
C PHE A 221 -8.77 -1.52 -9.31
N ARG A 222 -8.53 -2.32 -10.33
CA ARG A 222 -8.63 -1.87 -11.74
C ARG A 222 -10.05 -1.50 -12.16
N LEU A 223 -11.05 -2.13 -11.56
CA LEU A 223 -12.46 -1.84 -11.81
C LEU A 223 -12.94 -0.58 -11.07
N HIS A 224 -12.42 -0.33 -9.87
CA HIS A 224 -12.93 0.70 -8.97
C HIS A 224 -12.04 1.94 -8.83
N VAL A 225 -10.75 1.87 -9.20
CA VAL A 225 -9.80 2.99 -9.12
C VAL A 225 -9.41 3.44 -10.52
N PRO A 226 -9.61 4.72 -10.89
CA PRO A 226 -9.31 5.21 -12.23
C PRO A 226 -7.83 5.01 -12.62
N ALA A 227 -7.60 4.46 -13.80
CA ALA A 227 -6.27 4.23 -14.37
C ALA A 227 -5.34 3.34 -13.51
N PHE A 228 -5.91 2.48 -12.67
CA PHE A 228 -5.13 1.48 -11.93
C PHE A 228 -4.64 0.38 -12.88
N PRO A 229 -3.32 0.06 -12.92
CA PRO A 229 -2.76 -0.91 -13.87
C PRO A 229 -2.82 -2.34 -13.34
N VAL A 230 -2.35 -3.29 -14.16
CA VAL A 230 -1.86 -4.57 -13.66
C VAL A 230 -0.51 -4.31 -12.97
N LEU A 231 -0.41 -4.66 -11.69
CA LEU A 231 0.81 -4.47 -10.92
C LEU A 231 1.87 -5.48 -11.33
N LYS A 232 3.07 -5.01 -11.64
CA LYS A 232 4.19 -5.86 -12.10
C LYS A 232 4.81 -6.67 -10.97
N SER A 233 4.81 -6.14 -9.75
CA SER A 233 5.37 -6.81 -8.59
C SER A 233 4.54 -8.00 -8.08
N ILE A 234 3.35 -8.22 -8.61
CA ILE A 234 2.56 -9.43 -8.32
C ILE A 234 3.34 -10.70 -8.67
N GLU A 235 3.99 -10.76 -9.84
CA GLU A 235 4.79 -11.90 -10.27
C GLU A 235 5.91 -12.25 -9.27
N VAL A 236 6.48 -11.23 -8.63
CA VAL A 236 7.50 -11.43 -7.58
C VAL A 236 6.88 -12.08 -6.34
N LEU A 237 5.71 -11.60 -5.90
CA LEU A 237 5.02 -12.17 -4.75
C LEU A 237 4.51 -13.59 -5.03
N GLU A 238 4.06 -13.88 -6.25
CA GLU A 238 3.68 -15.23 -6.67
C GLU A 238 4.85 -16.20 -6.55
N THR A 239 6.06 -15.78 -6.95
CA THR A 239 7.28 -16.60 -6.82
C THR A 239 7.66 -16.84 -5.36
N VAL A 240 7.37 -15.88 -4.47
CA VAL A 240 7.82 -15.88 -3.08
C VAL A 240 6.83 -16.58 -2.15
N PHE A 241 5.51 -16.49 -2.44
CA PHE A 241 4.42 -16.97 -1.58
C PHE A 241 3.50 -18.01 -2.24
N GLY A 242 3.74 -18.32 -3.52
CA GLY A 242 3.00 -19.31 -4.30
C GLY A 242 3.37 -20.77 -4.01
#